data_680d3b521d70708a95d4cf07b185005c
#
_entry.id   680d3b521d70708a95d4cf07b185005c
#
_cell.length_a   1.000
_cell.length_b   1.000
_cell.length_c   1.000
_cell.angle_alpha   90.00
_cell.angle_beta   90.00
_cell.angle_gamma   90.00
#
_symmetry.space_group_name_H-M   'P 1'
#
loop_
_entity.id
_entity.type
_entity.pdbx_description
1 polymer ?
#
loop_
_entity_poly.entity_id
_entity_poly.type
_entity_poly.pdbx_seq_one_letter_code
_entity_poly.pdbx_strand_id
1 'polypeptide(L)'
;MVSTDILSHWLETKPHMSLTEVTLGANNSVYKVESTPAFFLRKYRTHDVSRIINEHKLLFFISQKVPTVVSPYLTSHGQSFVEVNGEYYALFPEAHGSLIEKHALTDTHAFEAGATLAKLHRQLSLYPRNGLPNEMFPVIQLSWNRELWLQRLDKVIAAIESKGEQNVEDEWALQRSIQQRSFLASSQSVHSYETKTERILIHGDFHHYNLFFDNHSEVSGIIDWDLVQYMPPAYEIARACMYMFDMDVKKSVEFVSGYLSINDLSKASIIDGVCAWGIFADHHIWALEEVYLKQNLAARKFIPHKNFLPFAQQWSLIEARLVNKR
;
A
#
# COMPACT_ATOMS: atom_id res chain seq x y z
N MET A 1 -19.87 -1.83 -20.38
CA MET A 1 -18.58 -1.83 -21.11
C MET A 1 -18.17 -0.38 -21.28
N VAL A 2 -16.94 -0.02 -20.94
CA VAL A 2 -16.45 1.37 -21.09
C VAL A 2 -16.24 1.61 -22.59
N SER A 3 -16.82 2.70 -23.13
CA SER A 3 -16.65 3.06 -24.55
C SER A 3 -15.26 3.69 -24.77
N THR A 4 -14.65 3.39 -25.92
CA THR A 4 -13.41 4.03 -26.36
C THR A 4 -13.59 5.53 -26.65
N ASP A 5 -14.83 6.00 -26.87
CA ASP A 5 -15.13 7.41 -27.13
C ASP A 5 -14.66 8.33 -26.00
N ILE A 6 -14.58 7.81 -24.77
CA ILE A 6 -14.08 8.55 -23.61
C ILE A 6 -12.63 9.01 -23.80
N LEU A 7 -11.83 8.30 -24.56
CA LEU A 7 -10.44 8.64 -24.85
C LEU A 7 -10.29 9.94 -25.64
N SER A 8 -11.33 10.38 -26.35
CA SER A 8 -11.34 11.63 -27.12
C SER A 8 -11.10 12.88 -26.27
N HIS A 9 -11.29 12.79 -24.96
CA HIS A 9 -10.95 13.89 -24.04
C HIS A 9 -9.45 14.15 -23.92
N TRP A 10 -8.61 13.14 -24.21
CA TRP A 10 -7.14 13.21 -24.07
C TRP A 10 -6.39 12.96 -25.37
N LEU A 11 -6.91 12.10 -26.23
CA LEU A 11 -6.23 11.54 -27.39
C LEU A 11 -7.07 11.74 -28.66
N GLU A 12 -6.39 11.89 -29.79
CA GLU A 12 -7.06 11.67 -31.07
C GLU A 12 -7.40 10.17 -31.18
N THR A 13 -8.69 9.86 -31.14
CA THR A 13 -9.16 8.46 -31.23
C THR A 13 -8.92 7.88 -32.62
N LYS A 14 -8.25 6.74 -32.66
CA LYS A 14 -8.02 5.99 -33.90
C LYS A 14 -8.94 4.75 -33.94
N PRO A 15 -9.37 4.31 -35.14
CA PRO A 15 -10.34 3.19 -35.30
C PRO A 15 -9.90 1.86 -34.65
N HIS A 16 -8.63 1.72 -34.29
CA HIS A 16 -8.06 0.47 -33.75
C HIS A 16 -7.76 0.53 -32.25
N MET A 17 -8.14 1.61 -31.55
CA MET A 17 -7.97 1.66 -30.09
C MET A 17 -8.97 0.75 -29.42
N SER A 18 -8.50 -0.13 -28.54
CA SER A 18 -9.33 -0.99 -27.70
C SER A 18 -8.98 -0.81 -26.24
N LEU A 19 -9.92 -1.16 -25.36
CA LEU A 19 -9.76 -1.15 -23.92
C LEU A 19 -9.78 -2.58 -23.42
N THR A 20 -8.69 -3.00 -22.74
CA THR A 20 -8.60 -4.30 -22.08
C THR A 20 -8.58 -4.09 -20.57
N GLU A 21 -9.52 -4.70 -19.85
CA GLU A 21 -9.58 -4.56 -18.39
C GLU A 21 -8.39 -5.23 -17.72
N VAL A 22 -7.74 -4.51 -16.79
CA VAL A 22 -6.62 -5.01 -15.98
C VAL A 22 -7.18 -5.52 -14.67
N THR A 23 -7.09 -6.82 -14.43
CA THR A 23 -7.71 -7.51 -13.28
C THR A 23 -6.90 -7.49 -11.99
N LEU A 24 -5.79 -6.76 -11.95
CA LEU A 24 -4.84 -6.78 -10.82
C LEU A 24 -5.20 -5.87 -9.64
N GLY A 25 -6.10 -4.90 -9.81
CA GLY A 25 -6.45 -3.92 -8.77
C GLY A 25 -7.68 -4.30 -7.94
N ALA A 26 -7.66 -4.03 -6.63
CA ALA A 26 -8.79 -4.32 -5.73
C ALA A 26 -9.80 -3.15 -5.64
N ASN A 27 -9.39 -1.91 -5.85
CA ASN A 27 -10.16 -0.72 -5.50
C ASN A 27 -10.78 0.01 -6.70
N ASN A 28 -10.09 0.16 -7.82
CA ASN A 28 -10.57 0.85 -9.01
C ASN A 28 -10.54 -0.09 -10.21
N SER A 29 -11.38 0.18 -11.21
CA SER A 29 -11.28 -0.52 -12.49
C SER A 29 -10.26 0.20 -13.37
N VAL A 30 -9.29 -0.54 -13.89
CA VAL A 30 -8.24 -0.02 -14.75
C VAL A 30 -8.32 -0.72 -16.10
N TYR A 31 -8.23 0.05 -17.18
CA TYR A 31 -8.27 -0.44 -18.55
C TYR A 31 -6.98 -0.03 -19.26
N LYS A 32 -6.26 -1.00 -19.81
CA LYS A 32 -5.16 -0.73 -20.73
C LYS A 32 -5.72 -0.27 -22.06
N VAL A 33 -5.20 0.83 -22.56
CA VAL A 33 -5.48 1.33 -23.91
C VAL A 33 -4.44 0.72 -24.85
N GLU A 34 -4.87 -0.08 -25.81
CA GLU A 34 -4.00 -0.69 -26.79
C GLU A 34 -3.58 0.38 -27.82
N SER A 35 -2.43 0.98 -27.58
CA SER A 35 -1.83 2.04 -28.39
C SER A 35 -0.29 2.05 -28.22
N THR A 36 0.40 2.85 -29.00
CA THR A 36 1.85 3.08 -28.88
C THR A 36 2.09 4.59 -28.81
N PRO A 37 2.53 5.16 -27.65
CA PRO A 37 2.75 4.49 -26.37
C PRO A 37 1.43 3.96 -25.75
N ALA A 38 1.52 3.02 -24.81
CA ALA A 38 0.36 2.52 -24.07
C ALA A 38 -0.09 3.52 -23.00
N PHE A 39 -1.39 3.49 -22.68
CA PHE A 39 -2.00 4.29 -21.61
C PHE A 39 -2.88 3.42 -20.75
N PHE A 40 -3.22 3.93 -19.56
CA PHE A 40 -4.12 3.28 -18.62
C PHE A 40 -5.25 4.22 -18.26
N LEU A 41 -6.49 3.82 -18.57
CA LEU A 41 -7.70 4.52 -18.19
C LEU A 41 -8.19 3.98 -16.85
N ARG A 42 -8.14 4.81 -15.81
CA ARG A 42 -8.66 4.47 -14.48
C ARG A 42 -10.08 4.99 -14.35
N LYS A 43 -11.00 4.10 -13.97
CA LYS A 43 -12.36 4.42 -13.54
C LYS A 43 -12.38 4.44 -12.01
N TYR A 44 -12.73 5.58 -11.43
CA TYR A 44 -12.81 5.73 -9.98
C TYR A 44 -14.07 5.06 -9.44
N ARG A 45 -13.95 4.38 -8.30
CA ARG A 45 -15.10 3.89 -7.53
C ARG A 45 -15.70 4.97 -6.66
N THR A 46 -14.90 5.94 -6.24
CA THR A 46 -15.37 7.05 -5.44
C THR A 46 -16.16 8.03 -6.28
N HIS A 47 -17.28 8.50 -5.75
CA HIS A 47 -18.04 9.64 -6.29
C HIS A 47 -17.68 10.94 -5.56
N ASP A 48 -16.73 10.93 -4.65
CA ASP A 48 -16.19 12.12 -4.00
C ASP A 48 -15.15 12.80 -4.92
N VAL A 49 -15.62 13.78 -5.66
CA VAL A 49 -14.81 14.59 -6.59
C VAL A 49 -13.66 15.27 -5.87
N SER A 50 -13.86 15.71 -4.63
CA SER A 50 -12.83 16.40 -3.85
C SER A 50 -11.64 15.47 -3.60
N ARG A 51 -11.90 14.19 -3.36
CA ARG A 51 -10.85 13.18 -3.18
C ARG A 51 -10.02 12.99 -4.45
N ILE A 52 -10.66 12.90 -5.62
CA ILE A 52 -9.97 12.79 -6.91
C ILE A 52 -9.11 14.04 -7.19
N ILE A 53 -9.68 15.22 -6.98
CA ILE A 53 -8.96 16.49 -7.16
C ILE A 53 -7.73 16.54 -6.26
N ASN A 54 -7.87 16.15 -5.01
CA ASN A 54 -6.80 16.20 -4.02
C ASN A 54 -5.68 15.22 -4.32
N GLU A 55 -6.03 13.98 -4.72
CA GLU A 55 -5.07 12.98 -5.21
C GLU A 55 -4.28 13.55 -6.40
N HIS A 56 -4.97 14.08 -7.43
CA HIS A 56 -4.30 14.61 -8.62
C HIS A 56 -3.40 15.82 -8.32
N LYS A 57 -3.84 16.75 -7.46
CA LYS A 57 -3.00 17.86 -7.01
C LYS A 57 -1.72 17.39 -6.33
N LEU A 58 -1.84 16.36 -5.49
CA LEU A 58 -0.70 15.75 -4.83
C LEU A 58 0.25 15.11 -5.84
N LEU A 59 -0.27 14.32 -6.78
CA LEU A 59 0.51 13.66 -7.83
C LEU A 59 1.28 14.67 -8.68
N PHE A 60 0.64 15.74 -9.14
CA PHE A 60 1.32 16.80 -9.89
C PHE A 60 2.38 17.53 -9.08
N PHE A 61 2.17 17.73 -7.78
CA PHE A 61 3.17 18.34 -6.92
C PHE A 61 4.40 17.46 -6.75
N ILE A 62 4.19 16.16 -6.51
CA ILE A 62 5.28 15.23 -6.22
C ILE A 62 6.07 14.92 -7.49
N SER A 63 5.40 14.66 -8.61
CA SER A 63 6.02 14.23 -9.88
C SER A 63 7.03 15.24 -10.43
N GLN A 64 6.92 16.51 -10.05
CA GLN A 64 7.91 17.54 -10.42
C GLN A 64 9.32 17.29 -9.86
N LYS A 65 9.44 16.58 -8.76
CA LYS A 65 10.70 16.29 -8.03
C LYS A 65 11.00 14.82 -7.90
N VAL A 66 9.99 13.97 -8.03
CA VAL A 66 10.07 12.52 -8.02
C VAL A 66 9.45 11.98 -9.31
N PRO A 67 10.20 11.98 -10.43
CA PRO A 67 9.67 11.65 -11.77
C PRO A 67 9.11 10.22 -11.89
N THR A 68 9.47 9.35 -10.96
CA THR A 68 8.96 7.97 -10.88
C THR A 68 7.49 7.91 -10.44
N VAL A 69 6.93 9.00 -9.92
CA VAL A 69 5.49 9.09 -9.59
C VAL A 69 4.68 9.24 -10.86
N VAL A 70 3.82 8.26 -11.11
CA VAL A 70 2.94 8.25 -12.29
C VAL A 70 1.76 9.19 -12.01
N SER A 71 1.66 10.30 -12.76
CA SER A 71 0.59 11.28 -12.64
C SER A 71 -0.32 11.28 -13.88
N PRO A 72 -1.61 11.67 -13.74
CA PRO A 72 -2.55 11.61 -14.85
C PRO A 72 -2.22 12.66 -15.93
N TYR A 73 -2.61 12.37 -17.16
CA TYR A 73 -2.61 13.36 -18.24
C TYR A 73 -3.74 14.37 -18.06
N LEU A 74 -3.45 15.62 -18.45
CA LEU A 74 -4.51 16.61 -18.60
C LEU A 74 -5.27 16.39 -19.90
N THR A 75 -6.59 16.60 -19.87
CA THR A 75 -7.42 16.65 -21.06
C THR A 75 -7.02 17.81 -21.98
N SER A 76 -7.54 17.83 -23.21
CA SER A 76 -7.42 18.98 -24.12
C SER A 76 -7.91 20.33 -23.52
N HIS A 77 -8.76 20.26 -22.49
CA HIS A 77 -9.29 21.42 -21.75
C HIS A 77 -8.58 21.67 -20.42
N GLY A 78 -7.44 21.00 -20.15
CA GLY A 78 -6.64 21.19 -18.94
C GLY A 78 -7.22 20.54 -17.67
N GLN A 79 -8.18 19.64 -17.78
CA GLN A 79 -8.74 18.88 -16.66
C GLN A 79 -7.95 17.60 -16.42
N SER A 80 -7.79 17.17 -15.18
CA SER A 80 -7.05 15.96 -14.84
C SER A 80 -7.91 14.68 -14.83
N PHE A 81 -9.23 14.83 -14.92
CA PHE A 81 -10.20 13.76 -15.05
C PHE A 81 -11.45 14.27 -15.77
N VAL A 82 -12.29 13.36 -16.19
CA VAL A 82 -13.61 13.66 -16.80
C VAL A 82 -14.72 12.90 -16.08
N GLU A 83 -15.93 13.46 -16.13
CA GLU A 83 -17.15 12.79 -15.74
C GLU A 83 -17.91 12.36 -16.98
N VAL A 84 -18.25 11.08 -17.09
CA VAL A 84 -19.06 10.52 -18.17
C VAL A 84 -20.11 9.59 -17.56
N ASN A 85 -21.39 9.91 -17.77
CA ASN A 85 -22.54 9.15 -17.26
C ASN A 85 -22.50 8.94 -15.71
N GLY A 86 -22.07 9.95 -14.95
CA GLY A 86 -21.99 9.90 -13.49
C GLY A 86 -20.78 9.12 -12.95
N GLU A 87 -19.85 8.74 -13.81
CA GLU A 87 -18.62 8.03 -13.45
C GLU A 87 -17.40 8.88 -13.78
N TYR A 88 -16.34 8.77 -12.98
CA TYR A 88 -15.14 9.58 -13.13
C TYR A 88 -13.98 8.76 -13.69
N TYR A 89 -13.26 9.36 -14.65
CA TYR A 89 -12.17 8.72 -15.37
C TYR A 89 -10.95 9.62 -15.48
N ALA A 90 -9.77 9.04 -15.35
CA ALA A 90 -8.50 9.72 -15.64
C ALA A 90 -7.60 8.81 -16.49
N LEU A 91 -6.80 9.42 -17.35
CA LEU A 91 -5.85 8.73 -18.21
C LEU A 91 -4.44 8.89 -17.64
N PHE A 92 -3.73 7.78 -17.49
CA PHE A 92 -2.36 7.73 -16.99
C PHE A 92 -1.41 7.20 -18.06
N PRO A 93 -0.12 7.62 -18.05
CA PRO A 93 0.90 6.95 -18.85
C PRO A 93 1.14 5.53 -18.35
N GLU A 94 1.69 4.69 -19.21
CA GLU A 94 2.30 3.43 -18.78
C GLU A 94 3.49 3.72 -17.85
N ALA A 95 3.51 3.05 -16.69
CA ALA A 95 4.66 3.13 -15.80
C ALA A 95 5.87 2.46 -16.46
N HIS A 96 7.03 3.08 -16.35
CA HIS A 96 8.26 2.53 -16.90
C HIS A 96 8.77 1.35 -16.07
N GLY A 97 9.33 0.32 -16.72
CA GLY A 97 9.86 -0.86 -16.03
C GLY A 97 8.84 -1.99 -15.86
N SER A 98 9.03 -2.82 -14.85
CA SER A 98 8.20 -3.99 -14.59
C SER A 98 7.92 -4.18 -13.12
N LEU A 99 6.77 -4.74 -12.79
CA LEU A 99 6.47 -5.26 -11.46
C LEU A 99 7.34 -6.49 -11.19
N ILE A 100 7.91 -6.56 -10.00
CA ILE A 100 8.74 -7.70 -9.58
C ILE A 100 7.99 -8.47 -8.50
N GLU A 101 7.82 -9.77 -8.72
CA GLU A 101 7.19 -10.64 -7.73
C GLU A 101 8.00 -10.66 -6.44
N LYS A 102 7.32 -10.74 -5.29
CA LYS A 102 7.93 -10.67 -3.96
C LYS A 102 9.16 -11.59 -3.80
N HIS A 103 9.06 -12.83 -4.30
CA HIS A 103 10.13 -13.82 -4.18
C HIS A 103 11.36 -13.48 -5.05
N ALA A 104 11.18 -12.68 -6.09
CA ALA A 104 12.25 -12.26 -7.01
C ALA A 104 12.92 -10.94 -6.59
N LEU A 105 12.38 -10.24 -5.58
CA LEU A 105 13.03 -9.04 -5.04
C LEU A 105 14.41 -9.38 -4.46
N THR A 106 15.44 -8.67 -4.93
CA THR A 106 16.83 -8.80 -4.45
C THR A 106 17.13 -7.79 -3.35
N ASP A 107 18.31 -7.89 -2.74
CA ASP A 107 18.82 -6.90 -1.78
C ASP A 107 18.96 -5.51 -2.45
N THR A 108 19.36 -5.46 -3.71
CA THR A 108 19.45 -4.20 -4.49
C THR A 108 18.07 -3.57 -4.67
N HIS A 109 17.05 -4.34 -5.07
CA HIS A 109 15.68 -3.84 -5.13
C HIS A 109 15.21 -3.29 -3.79
N ALA A 110 15.57 -3.95 -2.68
CA ALA A 110 15.19 -3.50 -1.35
C ALA A 110 15.87 -2.16 -1.01
N PHE A 111 17.17 -2.02 -1.25
CA PHE A 111 17.91 -0.78 -1.00
C PHE A 111 17.34 0.38 -1.84
N GLU A 112 17.16 0.20 -3.14
CA GLU A 112 16.66 1.22 -4.06
C GLU A 112 15.22 1.63 -3.74
N ALA A 113 14.36 0.69 -3.36
CA ALA A 113 13.01 0.99 -2.90
C ALA A 113 13.04 1.83 -1.62
N GLY A 114 13.94 1.53 -0.67
CA GLY A 114 14.13 2.32 0.54
C GLY A 114 14.60 3.75 0.26
N ALA A 115 15.61 3.89 -0.61
CA ALA A 115 16.12 5.20 -1.02
C ALA A 115 15.03 6.02 -1.76
N THR A 116 14.23 5.37 -2.59
CA THR A 116 13.12 6.01 -3.29
C THR A 116 12.02 6.45 -2.33
N LEU A 117 11.66 5.63 -1.34
CA LEU A 117 10.70 6.01 -0.31
C LEU A 117 11.18 7.24 0.48
N ALA A 118 12.47 7.32 0.78
CA ALA A 118 13.05 8.48 1.45
C ALA A 118 12.95 9.76 0.62
N LYS A 119 13.25 9.70 -0.68
CA LYS A 119 13.06 10.83 -1.63
C LYS A 119 11.59 11.25 -1.68
N LEU A 120 10.68 10.28 -1.72
CA LEU A 120 9.25 10.49 -1.73
C LEU A 120 8.79 11.18 -0.44
N HIS A 121 9.14 10.69 0.73
CA HIS A 121 8.79 11.27 2.03
C HIS A 121 9.32 12.69 2.19
N ARG A 122 10.54 12.97 1.70
CA ARG A 122 11.10 14.33 1.68
C ARG A 122 10.23 15.28 0.86
N GLN A 123 9.71 14.85 -0.29
CA GLN A 123 8.85 15.68 -1.12
C GLN A 123 7.43 15.80 -0.51
N LEU A 124 6.88 14.71 0.03
CA LEU A 124 5.57 14.69 0.69
C LEU A 124 5.53 15.59 1.94
N SER A 125 6.64 15.70 2.70
CA SER A 125 6.72 16.59 3.86
C SER A 125 6.63 18.07 3.50
N LEU A 126 6.94 18.44 2.24
CA LEU A 126 6.85 19.80 1.73
C LEU A 126 5.47 20.13 1.15
N TYR A 127 4.56 19.16 1.05
CA TYR A 127 3.22 19.41 0.54
C TYR A 127 2.47 20.40 1.45
N PRO A 128 1.91 21.49 0.90
CA PRO A 128 1.32 22.55 1.71
C PRO A 128 0.17 22.04 2.58
N ARG A 129 0.28 22.25 3.87
CA ARG A 129 -0.81 21.97 4.83
C ARG A 129 -1.82 23.11 4.95
N ASN A 130 -1.44 24.33 4.51
CA ASN A 130 -2.23 25.54 4.69
C ASN A 130 -3.29 25.68 3.59
N GLY A 131 -4.53 25.88 4.00
CA GLY A 131 -5.66 26.16 3.10
C GLY A 131 -6.40 24.92 2.60
N LEU A 132 -6.00 23.72 3.03
CA LEU A 132 -6.73 22.49 2.77
C LEU A 132 -7.63 22.18 3.97
N PRO A 133 -8.88 21.76 3.75
CA PRO A 133 -9.68 21.22 4.83
C PRO A 133 -8.87 20.12 5.55
N ASN A 134 -8.94 20.07 6.88
CA ASN A 134 -8.26 19.05 7.71
C ASN A 134 -8.63 17.60 7.33
N GLU A 135 -9.50 17.42 6.36
CA GLU A 135 -10.09 16.15 5.90
C GLU A 135 -9.56 15.68 4.55
N MET A 136 -8.61 16.41 3.91
CA MET A 136 -8.18 16.03 2.56
C MET A 136 -7.50 14.66 2.54
N PHE A 137 -6.68 14.38 3.55
CA PHE A 137 -6.06 13.07 3.75
C PHE A 137 -6.25 12.64 5.20
N PRO A 138 -6.67 11.40 5.47
CA PRO A 138 -7.01 10.97 6.81
C PRO A 138 -5.80 10.86 7.73
N VAL A 139 -6.05 11.06 9.02
CA VAL A 139 -5.17 10.59 10.10
C VAL A 139 -5.81 9.32 10.63
N ILE A 140 -5.13 8.19 10.47
CA ILE A 140 -5.66 6.92 10.97
C ILE A 140 -5.59 6.91 12.50
N GLN A 141 -6.72 6.59 13.13
CA GLN A 141 -6.78 6.30 14.54
C GLN A 141 -6.40 4.84 14.79
N LEU A 142 -5.35 4.65 15.57
CA LEU A 142 -4.87 3.33 15.97
C LEU A 142 -5.55 2.92 17.28
N SER A 143 -6.81 2.52 17.18
CA SER A 143 -7.60 2.11 18.34
C SER A 143 -8.57 0.99 17.96
N TRP A 144 -8.50 -0.10 18.70
CA TRP A 144 -9.32 -1.30 18.50
C TRP A 144 -9.99 -1.71 19.78
N ASN A 145 -11.27 -2.04 19.69
CA ASN A 145 -11.98 -2.68 20.80
C ASN A 145 -11.54 -4.15 20.90
N ARG A 146 -10.84 -4.49 21.99
CA ARG A 146 -10.29 -5.84 22.23
C ARG A 146 -11.35 -6.92 22.08
N GLU A 147 -12.48 -6.77 22.76
CA GLU A 147 -13.56 -7.76 22.80
C GLU A 147 -14.12 -8.01 21.39
N LEU A 148 -14.36 -6.93 20.64
CA LEU A 148 -14.83 -7.03 19.26
C LEU A 148 -13.83 -7.79 18.37
N TRP A 149 -12.52 -7.54 18.54
CA TRP A 149 -11.49 -8.23 17.72
C TRP A 149 -11.38 -9.70 18.08
N LEU A 150 -11.48 -10.07 19.36
CA LEU A 150 -11.54 -11.47 19.77
C LEU A 150 -12.76 -12.18 19.19
N GLN A 151 -13.94 -11.55 19.24
CA GLN A 151 -15.15 -12.09 18.62
C GLN A 151 -15.05 -12.26 17.10
N ARG A 152 -14.37 -11.32 16.40
CA ARG A 152 -14.13 -11.44 14.95
C ARG A 152 -13.24 -12.63 14.64
N LEU A 153 -12.16 -12.84 15.39
CA LEU A 153 -11.29 -14.00 15.24
C LEU A 153 -12.01 -15.30 15.59
N ASP A 154 -12.85 -15.32 16.63
CA ASP A 154 -13.67 -16.49 16.98
C ASP A 154 -14.59 -16.89 15.82
N LYS A 155 -15.21 -15.92 15.12
CA LYS A 155 -16.01 -16.19 13.92
C LYS A 155 -15.19 -16.80 12.79
N VAL A 156 -13.96 -16.30 12.55
CA VAL A 156 -13.06 -16.86 11.54
C VAL A 156 -12.66 -18.28 11.89
N ILE A 157 -12.26 -18.52 13.14
CA ILE A 157 -11.88 -19.85 13.65
C ILE A 157 -13.05 -20.84 13.46
N ALA A 158 -14.24 -20.47 13.94
CA ALA A 158 -15.43 -21.31 13.81
C ALA A 158 -15.80 -21.59 12.34
N ALA A 159 -15.63 -20.60 11.44
CA ALA A 159 -15.90 -20.79 10.03
C ALA A 159 -14.91 -21.78 9.38
N ILE A 160 -13.62 -21.76 9.77
CA ILE A 160 -12.63 -22.71 9.28
C ILE A 160 -12.91 -24.12 9.84
N GLU A 161 -13.17 -24.23 11.15
CA GLU A 161 -13.44 -25.51 11.81
C GLU A 161 -14.72 -26.19 11.30
N SER A 162 -15.71 -25.41 10.87
CA SER A 162 -16.97 -25.93 10.33
C SER A 162 -16.88 -26.47 8.90
N LYS A 163 -15.73 -26.30 8.20
CA LYS A 163 -15.54 -26.87 6.87
C LYS A 163 -15.46 -28.40 6.95
N GLY A 164 -16.22 -29.08 6.09
CA GLY A 164 -16.23 -30.54 6.04
C GLY A 164 -14.89 -31.16 5.63
N GLU A 165 -14.16 -30.48 4.74
CA GLU A 165 -12.79 -30.83 4.33
C GLU A 165 -11.91 -29.60 4.44
N GLN A 166 -10.81 -29.73 5.17
CA GLN A 166 -9.79 -28.70 5.30
C GLN A 166 -8.56 -29.08 4.47
N ASN A 167 -8.05 -28.11 3.74
CA ASN A 167 -6.76 -28.24 3.05
C ASN A 167 -5.62 -27.65 3.91
N VAL A 168 -4.38 -27.81 3.47
CA VAL A 168 -3.17 -27.35 4.18
C VAL A 168 -3.23 -25.83 4.46
N GLU A 169 -3.80 -25.05 3.55
CA GLU A 169 -3.94 -23.60 3.72
C GLU A 169 -4.97 -23.26 4.80
N ASP A 170 -6.07 -24.03 4.89
CA ASP A 170 -7.08 -23.88 5.94
C ASP A 170 -6.47 -24.21 7.32
N GLU A 171 -5.63 -25.24 7.41
CA GLU A 171 -4.92 -25.59 8.65
C GLU A 171 -3.99 -24.45 9.10
N TRP A 172 -3.23 -23.84 8.18
CA TRP A 172 -2.37 -22.70 8.49
C TRP A 172 -3.17 -21.49 8.94
N ALA A 173 -4.25 -21.16 8.22
CA ALA A 173 -5.11 -20.05 8.56
C ALA A 173 -5.73 -20.23 9.96
N LEU A 174 -6.14 -21.46 10.29
CA LEU A 174 -6.68 -21.83 11.61
C LEU A 174 -5.63 -21.62 12.70
N GLN A 175 -4.46 -22.24 12.56
CA GLN A 175 -3.38 -22.13 13.55
C GLN A 175 -2.95 -20.65 13.75
N ARG A 176 -2.80 -19.92 12.66
CA ARG A 176 -2.50 -18.49 12.71
C ARG A 176 -3.58 -17.69 13.45
N SER A 177 -4.85 -17.95 13.17
CA SER A 177 -5.98 -17.27 13.82
C SER A 177 -6.03 -17.54 15.32
N ILE A 178 -5.79 -18.79 15.73
CA ILE A 178 -5.72 -19.19 17.15
C ILE A 178 -4.57 -18.46 17.86
N GLN A 179 -3.38 -18.44 17.24
CA GLN A 179 -2.21 -17.76 17.81
C GLN A 179 -2.43 -16.24 17.93
N GLN A 180 -2.97 -15.60 16.88
CA GLN A 180 -3.28 -14.18 16.88
C GLN A 180 -4.33 -13.84 17.94
N ARG A 181 -5.39 -14.64 18.04
CA ARG A 181 -6.41 -14.51 19.09
C ARG A 181 -5.82 -14.62 20.49
N SER A 182 -4.96 -15.62 20.73
CA SER A 182 -4.28 -15.83 22.01
C SER A 182 -3.40 -14.62 22.38
N PHE A 183 -2.65 -14.10 21.42
CA PHE A 183 -1.85 -12.89 21.63
C PHE A 183 -2.73 -11.68 21.96
N LEU A 184 -3.78 -11.41 21.17
CA LEU A 184 -4.69 -10.28 21.42
C LEU A 184 -5.44 -10.39 22.75
N ALA A 185 -5.66 -11.60 23.25
CA ALA A 185 -6.25 -11.85 24.56
C ALA A 185 -5.25 -11.64 25.71
N SER A 186 -3.96 -11.66 25.45
CA SER A 186 -2.93 -11.55 26.48
C SER A 186 -2.75 -10.10 27.00
N SER A 187 -2.08 -9.95 28.14
CA SER A 187 -1.67 -8.65 28.68
C SER A 187 -0.54 -7.97 27.90
N GLN A 188 0.12 -8.70 27.00
CA GLN A 188 1.19 -8.17 26.14
C GLN A 188 0.64 -7.39 24.93
N SER A 189 -0.61 -7.61 24.57
CA SER A 189 -1.24 -6.91 23.44
C SER A 189 -1.63 -5.49 23.81
N VAL A 190 -1.31 -4.56 22.91
CA VAL A 190 -1.73 -3.15 22.98
C VAL A 190 -2.87 -2.94 22.00
N HIS A 191 -3.95 -2.27 22.42
CA HIS A 191 -5.16 -2.09 21.60
C HIS A 191 -5.39 -0.65 21.17
N SER A 192 -4.60 0.31 21.65
CA SER A 192 -4.62 1.68 21.17
C SER A 192 -3.22 2.28 21.21
N TYR A 193 -2.93 3.15 20.27
CA TYR A 193 -1.65 3.85 20.19
C TYR A 193 -1.84 5.25 19.63
N GLU A 194 -1.20 6.21 20.24
CA GLU A 194 -1.12 7.56 19.74
C GLU A 194 0.33 7.86 19.33
N THR A 195 0.52 8.27 18.08
CA THR A 195 1.85 8.63 17.57
C THR A 195 2.36 9.89 18.23
N LYS A 196 3.64 9.90 18.56
CA LYS A 196 4.31 10.94 19.37
C LYS A 196 5.22 11.85 18.53
N THR A 197 5.58 11.39 17.35
CA THR A 197 6.49 12.12 16.46
C THR A 197 5.75 12.78 15.32
N GLU A 198 6.45 13.62 14.57
CA GLU A 198 5.85 14.33 13.44
C GLU A 198 5.24 13.36 12.42
N ARG A 199 4.03 13.68 11.98
CA ARG A 199 3.33 13.00 10.89
C ARG A 199 3.53 13.78 9.61
N ILE A 200 3.90 13.09 8.55
CA ILE A 200 3.93 13.63 7.19
C ILE A 200 2.89 12.90 6.35
N LEU A 201 2.61 13.40 5.15
CA LEU A 201 1.93 12.57 4.16
C LEU A 201 2.83 11.38 3.81
N ILE A 202 2.24 10.20 3.76
CA ILE A 202 2.87 8.97 3.28
C ILE A 202 2.03 8.41 2.14
N HIS A 203 2.62 7.55 1.30
CA HIS A 203 1.90 6.85 0.23
C HIS A 203 0.80 5.95 0.80
N GLY A 204 1.07 5.29 1.93
CA GLY A 204 0.13 4.44 2.64
C GLY A 204 0.02 3.03 2.07
N ASP A 205 0.48 2.79 0.83
CA ASP A 205 0.44 1.49 0.16
C ASP A 205 1.75 1.16 -0.60
N PHE A 206 2.89 1.60 -0.08
CA PHE A 206 4.19 1.39 -0.71
C PHE A 206 4.61 -0.08 -0.61
N HIS A 207 4.44 -0.83 -1.70
CA HIS A 207 4.83 -2.23 -1.80
C HIS A 207 5.04 -2.66 -3.25
N HIS A 208 5.57 -3.88 -3.46
CA HIS A 208 6.05 -4.40 -4.75
C HIS A 208 5.01 -4.46 -5.88
N TYR A 209 3.71 -4.50 -5.60
CA TYR A 209 2.67 -4.42 -6.63
C TYR A 209 2.38 -2.98 -7.09
N ASN A 210 2.89 -1.99 -6.35
CA ASN A 210 2.74 -0.56 -6.67
C ASN A 210 4.06 0.08 -7.12
N LEU A 211 5.14 -0.71 -7.23
CA LEU A 211 6.48 -0.27 -7.62
C LEU A 211 6.95 -0.99 -8.87
N PHE A 212 7.27 -0.23 -9.90
CA PHE A 212 7.93 -0.72 -11.09
C PHE A 212 9.44 -0.55 -10.93
N PHE A 213 10.19 -1.51 -11.43
CA PHE A 213 11.64 -1.48 -11.42
C PHE A 213 12.18 -1.58 -12.86
N ASP A 214 13.25 -0.86 -13.11
CA ASP A 214 13.97 -0.93 -14.38
C ASP A 214 15.00 -2.08 -14.38
N ASN A 215 15.76 -2.19 -15.48
CA ASN A 215 16.79 -3.22 -15.65
C ASN A 215 18.01 -3.05 -14.72
N HIS A 216 18.12 -1.91 -14.02
CA HIS A 216 19.17 -1.64 -13.02
C HIS A 216 18.69 -1.88 -11.59
N SER A 217 17.47 -2.40 -11.42
CA SER A 217 16.80 -2.58 -10.13
C SER A 217 16.44 -1.27 -9.41
N GLU A 218 16.44 -0.15 -10.13
CA GLU A 218 15.98 1.13 -9.61
C GLU A 218 14.47 1.25 -9.74
N VAL A 219 13.82 1.92 -8.80
CA VAL A 219 12.37 2.19 -8.88
C VAL A 219 12.14 3.19 -10.01
N SER A 220 11.37 2.80 -11.01
CA SER A 220 11.06 3.56 -12.22
C SER A 220 9.61 3.99 -12.34
N GLY A 221 8.71 3.44 -11.52
CA GLY A 221 7.31 3.82 -11.46
C GLY A 221 6.68 3.59 -10.08
N ILE A 222 5.86 4.55 -9.61
CA ILE A 222 5.09 4.45 -8.36
C ILE A 222 3.64 4.78 -8.70
N ILE A 223 2.73 3.84 -8.37
CA ILE A 223 1.30 3.92 -8.66
C ILE A 223 0.47 3.66 -7.39
N ASP A 224 -0.85 3.85 -7.51
CA ASP A 224 -1.89 3.55 -6.50
C ASP A 224 -1.78 4.36 -5.20
N TRP A 225 -2.29 5.59 -5.29
CA TRP A 225 -2.26 6.59 -4.23
C TRP A 225 -3.55 6.65 -3.39
N ASP A 226 -4.36 5.61 -3.42
CA ASP A 226 -5.67 5.57 -2.72
C ASP A 226 -5.56 5.63 -1.20
N LEU A 227 -4.42 5.22 -0.63
CA LEU A 227 -4.21 5.11 0.82
C LEU A 227 -3.33 6.23 1.40
N VAL A 228 -3.17 7.34 0.68
CA VAL A 228 -2.43 8.51 1.19
C VAL A 228 -3.03 9.00 2.51
N GLN A 229 -2.15 9.19 3.49
CA GLN A 229 -2.55 9.54 4.85
C GLN A 229 -1.43 10.22 5.62
N TYR A 230 -1.76 10.84 6.77
CA TYR A 230 -0.76 11.42 7.67
C TYR A 230 -0.32 10.41 8.72
N MET A 231 0.95 9.99 8.66
CA MET A 231 1.58 9.10 9.64
C MET A 231 3.07 9.42 9.82
N PRO A 232 3.71 8.96 10.92
CA PRO A 232 5.17 9.00 11.02
C PRO A 232 5.82 8.21 9.87
N PRO A 233 6.92 8.70 9.27
CA PRO A 233 7.59 8.02 8.13
C PRO A 233 7.92 6.55 8.40
N ALA A 234 8.36 6.24 9.62
CA ALA A 234 8.72 4.87 9.98
C ALA A 234 7.52 3.90 10.04
N TYR A 235 6.28 4.38 10.09
CA TYR A 235 5.09 3.57 9.92
C TYR A 235 5.10 2.90 8.52
N GLU A 236 5.37 3.67 7.48
CA GLU A 236 5.41 3.13 6.11
C GLU A 236 6.64 2.26 5.87
N ILE A 237 7.78 2.60 6.47
CA ILE A 237 8.98 1.74 6.44
C ILE A 237 8.67 0.36 7.02
N ALA A 238 8.06 0.30 8.20
CA ALA A 238 7.68 -0.94 8.86
C ALA A 238 6.65 -1.73 8.05
N ARG A 239 5.67 -1.02 7.46
CA ARG A 239 4.69 -1.60 6.56
C ARG A 239 5.33 -2.22 5.32
N ALA A 240 6.23 -1.49 4.67
CA ALA A 240 6.93 -1.97 3.47
C ALA A 240 7.76 -3.22 3.78
N CYS A 241 8.49 -3.26 4.91
CA CYS A 241 9.23 -4.46 5.33
C CYS A 241 8.32 -5.68 5.47
N MET A 242 7.10 -5.50 5.97
CA MET A 242 6.14 -6.59 6.11
C MET A 242 5.57 -7.04 4.76
N TYR A 243 5.11 -6.11 3.91
CA TYR A 243 4.42 -6.47 2.66
C TYR A 243 5.37 -6.86 1.53
N MET A 244 6.55 -6.23 1.44
CA MET A 244 7.50 -6.52 0.37
C MET A 244 8.38 -7.72 0.68
N PHE A 245 8.77 -7.90 1.94
CA PHE A 245 9.83 -8.85 2.29
C PHE A 245 9.40 -9.90 3.32
N ASP A 246 8.12 -9.93 3.74
CA ASP A 246 7.63 -10.84 4.81
C ASP A 246 8.48 -10.79 6.08
N MET A 247 9.03 -9.62 6.40
CA MET A 247 9.97 -9.39 7.52
C MET A 247 11.28 -10.19 7.38
N ASP A 248 11.70 -10.56 6.14
CA ASP A 248 13.05 -11.07 5.91
C ASP A 248 14.07 -10.06 6.43
N VAL A 249 14.91 -10.50 7.36
CA VAL A 249 15.82 -9.60 8.09
C VAL A 249 16.82 -8.93 7.15
N LYS A 250 17.39 -9.69 6.21
CA LYS A 250 18.40 -9.16 5.30
C LYS A 250 17.83 -8.10 4.37
N LYS A 251 16.76 -8.41 3.67
CA LYS A 251 16.09 -7.46 2.75
C LYS A 251 15.53 -6.25 3.47
N SER A 252 14.93 -6.45 4.66
CA SER A 252 14.41 -5.34 5.47
C SER A 252 15.52 -4.40 5.95
N VAL A 253 16.69 -4.93 6.32
CA VAL A 253 17.87 -4.14 6.69
C VAL A 253 18.39 -3.35 5.48
N GLU A 254 18.45 -3.94 4.28
CA GLU A 254 18.83 -3.21 3.07
C GLU A 254 17.84 -2.09 2.74
N PHE A 255 16.53 -2.35 2.82
CA PHE A 255 15.51 -1.34 2.62
C PHE A 255 15.64 -0.16 3.60
N VAL A 256 15.77 -0.45 4.89
CA VAL A 256 15.96 0.60 5.91
C VAL A 256 17.28 1.34 5.69
N SER A 257 18.36 0.63 5.30
CA SER A 257 19.65 1.25 4.97
C SER A 257 19.54 2.20 3.77
N GLY A 258 18.83 1.79 2.72
CA GLY A 258 18.52 2.63 1.57
C GLY A 258 17.76 3.91 1.99
N TYR A 259 16.75 3.76 2.83
CA TYR A 259 16.01 4.91 3.36
C TYR A 259 16.93 5.87 4.14
N LEU A 260 17.71 5.34 5.08
CA LEU A 260 18.61 6.12 5.95
C LEU A 260 19.80 6.72 5.20
N SER A 261 20.13 6.25 3.99
CA SER A 261 21.15 6.88 3.15
C SER A 261 20.72 8.26 2.59
N ILE A 262 19.40 8.53 2.58
CA ILE A 262 18.79 9.75 2.02
C ILE A 262 18.19 10.64 3.12
N ASN A 263 17.49 10.05 4.09
CA ASN A 263 16.81 10.75 5.18
C ASN A 263 17.22 10.21 6.53
N ASP A 264 17.66 11.11 7.42
CA ASP A 264 17.87 10.76 8.82
C ASP A 264 16.54 10.63 9.55
N LEU A 265 16.42 9.56 10.34
CA LEU A 265 15.36 9.39 11.33
C LEU A 265 15.96 9.20 12.70
N SER A 266 15.45 9.94 13.67
CA SER A 266 15.82 9.70 15.07
C SER A 266 15.36 8.32 15.53
N LYS A 267 16.07 7.74 16.51
CA LYS A 267 15.64 6.47 17.11
C LYS A 267 14.20 6.56 17.63
N ALA A 268 13.81 7.70 18.21
CA ALA A 268 12.45 7.93 18.69
C ALA A 268 11.43 7.87 17.57
N SER A 269 11.72 8.48 16.41
CA SER A 269 10.82 8.45 15.23
C SER A 269 10.69 7.03 14.65
N ILE A 270 11.78 6.26 14.64
CA ILE A 270 11.73 4.86 14.20
C ILE A 270 10.84 4.03 15.14
N ILE A 271 11.07 4.11 16.44
CA ILE A 271 10.29 3.37 17.44
C ILE A 271 8.80 3.76 17.33
N ASP A 272 8.49 5.04 17.24
CA ASP A 272 7.11 5.53 17.18
C ASP A 272 6.36 4.99 15.96
N GLY A 273 6.93 5.12 14.77
CA GLY A 273 6.30 4.61 13.55
C GLY A 273 6.20 3.08 13.51
N VAL A 274 7.23 2.39 14.00
CA VAL A 274 7.23 0.92 14.12
C VAL A 274 6.15 0.43 15.10
N CYS A 275 6.00 1.09 16.26
CA CYS A 275 4.93 0.77 17.20
C CYS A 275 3.55 1.04 16.57
N ALA A 276 3.40 2.15 15.87
CA ALA A 276 2.15 2.50 15.20
C ALA A 276 1.76 1.49 14.12
N TRP A 277 2.71 1.04 13.28
CA TRP A 277 2.45 -0.04 12.32
C TRP A 277 2.23 -1.37 13.02
N GLY A 278 3.02 -1.69 14.03
CA GLY A 278 2.96 -2.97 14.75
C GLY A 278 1.57 -3.24 15.33
N ILE A 279 0.97 -2.25 15.97
CA ILE A 279 -0.38 -2.40 16.53
C ILE A 279 -1.42 -2.61 15.42
N PHE A 280 -1.29 -1.94 14.27
CA PHE A 280 -2.14 -2.17 13.11
C PHE A 280 -1.95 -3.59 12.58
N ALA A 281 -0.71 -4.04 12.38
CA ALA A 281 -0.37 -5.35 11.85
C ALA A 281 -0.88 -6.49 12.75
N ASP A 282 -0.74 -6.32 14.08
CA ASP A 282 -1.20 -7.32 15.05
C ASP A 282 -2.72 -7.47 15.07
N HIS A 283 -3.49 -6.42 14.69
CA HIS A 283 -4.94 -6.46 14.58
C HIS A 283 -5.45 -6.74 13.15
N HIS A 284 -4.55 -6.86 12.16
CA HIS A 284 -4.95 -7.04 10.77
C HIS A 284 -5.44 -8.46 10.49
N ILE A 285 -6.74 -8.60 10.23
CA ILE A 285 -7.43 -9.87 9.95
C ILE A 285 -8.26 -9.85 8.67
N TRP A 286 -8.13 -8.77 7.88
CA TRP A 286 -8.94 -8.55 6.68
C TRP A 286 -8.95 -9.76 5.73
N ALA A 287 -7.78 -10.30 5.37
CA ALA A 287 -7.71 -11.41 4.42
C ALA A 287 -8.39 -12.69 4.94
N LEU A 288 -8.30 -12.95 6.25
CA LEU A 288 -8.99 -14.06 6.87
C LEU A 288 -10.52 -13.89 6.79
N GLU A 289 -11.03 -12.70 7.07
CA GLU A 289 -12.47 -12.41 6.97
C GLU A 289 -12.97 -12.49 5.52
N GLU A 290 -12.24 -11.91 4.56
CA GLU A 290 -12.60 -12.00 3.15
C GLU A 290 -12.74 -13.45 2.69
N VAL A 291 -11.76 -14.30 3.03
CA VAL A 291 -11.77 -15.70 2.58
C VAL A 291 -12.83 -16.52 3.31
N TYR A 292 -12.88 -16.45 4.64
CA TYR A 292 -13.66 -17.42 5.43
C TYR A 292 -15.05 -16.95 5.80
N LEU A 293 -15.30 -15.62 5.85
CA LEU A 293 -16.64 -15.10 6.15
C LEU A 293 -17.37 -14.58 4.91
N LYS A 294 -16.63 -14.06 3.90
CA LYS A 294 -17.23 -13.49 2.70
C LYS A 294 -17.01 -14.32 1.43
N GLN A 295 -16.30 -15.46 1.55
CA GLN A 295 -16.02 -16.37 0.44
C GLN A 295 -15.25 -15.74 -0.74
N ASN A 296 -14.50 -14.68 -0.49
CA ASN A 296 -13.63 -14.04 -1.47
C ASN A 296 -12.29 -14.76 -1.54
N LEU A 297 -12.22 -15.82 -2.33
CA LEU A 297 -11.01 -16.66 -2.46
C LEU A 297 -9.81 -15.91 -3.05
N ALA A 298 -10.02 -14.81 -3.78
CA ALA A 298 -8.93 -13.99 -4.31
C ALA A 298 -8.07 -13.34 -3.20
N ALA A 299 -8.63 -13.16 -2.00
CA ALA A 299 -7.91 -12.63 -0.84
C ALA A 299 -6.97 -13.65 -0.18
N ARG A 300 -7.05 -14.94 -0.55
CA ARG A 300 -6.25 -16.02 0.06
C ARG A 300 -4.74 -15.78 -0.03
N LYS A 301 -4.27 -15.23 -1.15
CA LYS A 301 -2.86 -14.88 -1.37
C LYS A 301 -2.29 -13.87 -0.37
N PHE A 302 -3.15 -13.15 0.37
CA PHE A 302 -2.75 -12.19 1.39
C PHE A 302 -2.70 -12.78 2.81
N ILE A 303 -3.09 -14.03 3.01
CA ILE A 303 -2.93 -14.72 4.29
C ILE A 303 -1.48 -15.22 4.37
N PRO A 304 -0.67 -14.75 5.35
CA PRO A 304 0.70 -15.22 5.47
C PRO A 304 0.77 -16.72 5.80
N HIS A 305 1.53 -17.47 5.01
CA HIS A 305 1.75 -18.93 5.18
C HIS A 305 2.79 -19.21 6.27
N LYS A 306 2.62 -18.62 7.44
CA LYS A 306 3.49 -18.79 8.61
C LYS A 306 2.73 -18.56 9.89
N ASN A 307 3.25 -19.08 10.99
CA ASN A 307 2.72 -18.82 12.33
C ASN A 307 2.58 -17.30 12.58
N PHE A 308 1.57 -16.93 13.36
CA PHE A 308 1.47 -15.56 13.84
C PHE A 308 2.61 -15.30 14.83
N LEU A 309 3.33 -14.19 14.57
CA LEU A 309 4.29 -13.62 15.49
C LEU A 309 3.95 -12.14 15.67
N PRO A 310 3.90 -11.63 16.90
CA PRO A 310 3.70 -10.20 17.14
C PRO A 310 4.72 -9.37 16.36
N PHE A 311 4.27 -8.27 15.78
CA PHE A 311 5.13 -7.46 14.91
C PHE A 311 6.41 -6.98 15.62
N ALA A 312 6.29 -6.59 16.89
CA ALA A 312 7.43 -6.15 17.68
C ALA A 312 8.55 -7.21 17.79
N GLN A 313 8.19 -8.50 17.88
CA GLN A 313 9.17 -9.59 17.90
C GLN A 313 9.87 -9.75 16.54
N GLN A 314 9.14 -9.61 15.44
CA GLN A 314 9.73 -9.66 14.10
C GLN A 314 10.66 -8.45 13.86
N TRP A 315 10.23 -7.25 14.27
CA TRP A 315 11.03 -6.03 14.10
C TRP A 315 12.33 -6.03 14.93
N SER A 316 12.31 -6.62 16.12
CA SER A 316 13.51 -6.67 16.98
C SER A 316 14.71 -7.35 16.30
N LEU A 317 14.47 -8.31 15.41
CA LEU A 317 15.54 -8.97 14.64
C LEU A 317 16.17 -8.03 13.60
N ILE A 318 15.34 -7.19 12.98
CA ILE A 318 15.80 -6.16 12.03
C ILE A 318 16.58 -5.09 12.77
N GLU A 319 16.06 -4.59 13.89
CA GLU A 319 16.71 -3.57 14.71
C GLU A 319 18.10 -4.02 15.22
N ALA A 320 18.20 -5.24 15.72
CA ALA A 320 19.47 -5.82 16.17
C ALA A 320 20.52 -5.85 15.04
N ARG A 321 20.10 -6.12 13.80
CA ARG A 321 21.00 -6.16 12.66
C ARG A 321 21.39 -4.77 12.16
N LEU A 322 20.49 -3.79 12.25
CA LEU A 322 20.76 -2.39 11.89
C LEU A 322 21.81 -1.76 12.83
N VAL A 323 21.76 -2.07 14.12
CA VAL A 323 22.76 -1.59 15.11
C VAL A 323 24.16 -2.11 14.79
N ASN A 324 24.27 -3.36 14.34
CA ASN A 324 25.55 -3.97 13.98
C ASN A 324 26.11 -3.53 12.62
N LYS A 325 25.32 -2.83 11.79
CA LYS A 325 25.74 -2.34 10.46
C LYS A 325 26.23 -0.89 10.50
N ARG A 326 25.95 -0.15 11.57
CA ARG A 326 26.47 1.21 11.85
C ARG A 326 27.80 1.17 12.55
#